data_c74d28a264675cff444a69583de28e05
#
_entry.id   c74d28a264675cff444a69583de28e05
#
_cell.length_a   1.000
_cell.length_b   1.000
_cell.length_c   1.000
_cell.angle_alpha   90.00
_cell.angle_beta   90.00
_cell.angle_gamma   90.00
#
_symmetry.space_group_name_H-M   'P 1'
#
loop_
_entity.id
_entity.type
_entity.pdbx_description
1 polymer ?
#
loop_
_entity_poly.entity_id
_entity_poly.type
_entity_poly.pdbx_seq_one_letter_code
_entity_poly.pdbx_strand_id
1 'polypeptide(L)'
;MRGPGLFDIFDPRGRANRKGLIILASILLLAQACLHGGCLLTGRELQGQASWVIHSLFVWLGTTALSKRLHDLGISAWWILWSAIGVFIWTFIVSFAVVLTLGFEAVEPGGTGMMIAMPVSFAPILALTIWMHFALGDENSNMFGPVPGETGFSKPRPSAPAGQTSNMATVSS
;
A
#
# COMPACT_ATOMS: atom_id res chain seq x y z
N MET A 1 -6.33 -9.84 26.13
CA MET A 1 -6.48 -9.45 24.68
C MET A 1 -5.38 -10.14 23.90
N ARG A 2 -5.70 -11.01 22.95
CA ARG A 2 -4.65 -11.60 22.08
C ARG A 2 -4.19 -10.52 21.11
N GLY A 3 -2.87 -10.29 21.06
CA GLY A 3 -2.26 -9.41 20.06
C GLY A 3 -2.58 -9.84 18.61
N PRO A 4 -2.29 -9.00 17.60
CA PRO A 4 -2.46 -9.38 16.21
C PRO A 4 -1.65 -10.64 15.92
N GLY A 5 -2.28 -11.66 15.34
CA GLY A 5 -1.59 -12.87 14.92
C GLY A 5 -0.77 -12.62 13.65
N LEU A 6 0.20 -13.49 13.37
CA LEU A 6 1.04 -13.39 12.17
C LEU A 6 0.18 -13.36 10.89
N PHE A 7 -0.94 -14.05 10.87
CA PHE A 7 -1.88 -14.07 9.73
C PHE A 7 -2.65 -12.76 9.54
N ASP A 8 -2.76 -11.91 10.56
CA ASP A 8 -3.40 -10.60 10.43
C ASP A 8 -2.63 -9.66 9.49
N ILE A 9 -1.35 -9.94 9.22
CA ILE A 9 -0.52 -9.19 8.26
C ILE A 9 -1.03 -9.36 6.82
N PHE A 10 -1.56 -10.54 6.50
CA PHE A 10 -2.06 -10.87 5.16
C PHE A 10 -3.51 -10.42 4.91
N ASP A 11 -4.25 -10.06 5.95
CA ASP A 11 -5.63 -9.58 5.84
C ASP A 11 -5.64 -8.06 5.62
N PRO A 12 -6.14 -7.54 4.49
CA PRO A 12 -6.19 -6.10 4.23
C PRO A 12 -7.17 -5.33 5.12
N ARG A 13 -8.00 -6.02 5.89
CA ARG A 13 -8.97 -5.43 6.81
C ARG A 13 -8.31 -4.96 8.11
N GLY A 14 -9.00 -4.10 8.86
CA GLY A 14 -8.49 -3.49 10.08
C GLY A 14 -7.74 -2.18 9.81
N ARG A 15 -7.05 -1.67 10.82
CA ARG A 15 -6.34 -0.38 10.78
C ARG A 15 -4.89 -0.53 11.19
N ALA A 16 -4.03 0.30 10.63
CA ALA A 16 -2.63 0.43 11.06
C ALA A 16 -2.29 1.92 11.19
N ASN A 17 -1.83 2.32 12.38
CA ASN A 17 -1.31 3.67 12.59
C ASN A 17 0.08 3.83 11.95
N ARG A 18 0.69 5.01 12.09
CA ARG A 18 2.03 5.31 11.55
C ARG A 18 3.08 4.28 11.99
N LYS A 19 3.08 3.90 13.28
CA LYS A 19 4.01 2.90 13.81
C LYS A 19 3.82 1.55 13.12
N GLY A 20 2.57 1.10 12.95
CA GLY A 20 2.25 -0.14 12.26
C GLY A 20 2.68 -0.11 10.79
N LEU A 21 2.46 1.01 10.09
CA LEU A 21 2.91 1.18 8.70
C LEU A 21 4.44 1.10 8.60
N ILE A 22 5.18 1.81 9.48
CA ILE A 22 6.65 1.79 9.49
C ILE A 22 7.17 0.38 9.76
N ILE A 23 6.60 -0.33 10.72
CA ILE A 23 7.00 -1.72 11.03
C ILE A 23 6.81 -2.61 9.80
N LEU A 24 5.63 -2.59 9.16
CA LEU A 24 5.36 -3.40 7.97
C LEU A 24 6.26 -3.02 6.80
N ALA A 25 6.43 -1.74 6.53
CA ALA A 25 7.31 -1.26 5.47
C ALA A 25 8.76 -1.68 5.71
N SER A 26 9.24 -1.60 6.95
CA SER A 26 10.60 -2.03 7.32
C SER A 26 10.79 -3.53 7.14
N ILE A 27 9.83 -4.35 7.53
CA ILE A 27 9.86 -5.81 7.34
C ILE A 27 9.90 -6.15 5.85
N LEU A 28 9.04 -5.52 5.04
CA LEU A 28 9.01 -5.75 3.60
C LEU A 28 10.29 -5.32 2.91
N LEU A 29 10.83 -4.16 3.29
CA LEU A 29 12.10 -3.66 2.74
C LEU A 29 13.26 -4.57 3.10
N LEU A 30 13.35 -5.02 4.36
CA LEU A 30 14.38 -5.94 4.82
C LEU A 30 14.27 -7.29 4.08
N ALA A 31 13.06 -7.83 3.93
CA ALA A 31 12.84 -9.07 3.20
C ALA A 31 13.25 -8.95 1.72
N GLN A 32 12.93 -7.83 1.07
CA GLN A 32 13.38 -7.53 -0.30
C GLN A 32 14.90 -7.40 -0.37
N ALA A 33 15.51 -6.67 0.55
CA ALA A 33 16.96 -6.50 0.58
C ALA A 33 17.69 -7.84 0.79
N CYS A 34 17.20 -8.70 1.70
CA CYS A 34 17.74 -10.04 1.91
C CYS A 34 17.60 -10.92 0.64
N LEU A 35 16.45 -10.87 -0.02
CA LEU A 35 16.19 -11.64 -1.23
C LEU A 35 17.13 -11.22 -2.36
N HIS A 36 17.17 -9.93 -2.70
CA HIS A 36 18.01 -9.42 -3.77
C HIS A 36 19.51 -9.51 -3.44
N GLY A 37 19.87 -9.23 -2.18
CA GLY A 37 21.24 -9.38 -1.71
C GLY A 37 21.70 -10.85 -1.78
N GLY A 38 20.85 -11.80 -1.42
CA GLY A 38 21.13 -13.23 -1.57
C GLY A 38 21.33 -13.64 -3.04
N CYS A 39 20.49 -13.11 -3.93
CA CYS A 39 20.66 -13.31 -5.39
C CYS A 39 22.01 -12.78 -5.89
N LEU A 40 22.38 -11.56 -5.49
CA LEU A 40 23.65 -10.96 -5.87
C LEU A 40 24.85 -11.76 -5.35
N LEU A 41 24.82 -12.19 -4.08
CA LEU A 41 25.92 -12.97 -3.47
C LEU A 41 26.09 -14.37 -4.08
N THR A 42 25.00 -14.97 -4.51
CA THR A 42 25.02 -16.33 -5.09
C THR A 42 25.19 -16.32 -6.62
N GLY A 43 25.16 -15.15 -7.27
CA GLY A 43 25.14 -15.03 -8.72
C GLY A 43 23.92 -15.67 -9.39
N ARG A 44 22.87 -15.94 -8.59
CA ARG A 44 21.61 -16.53 -9.08
C ARG A 44 20.53 -15.48 -9.15
N GLU A 45 19.92 -15.33 -10.30
CA GLU A 45 18.75 -14.48 -10.47
C GLU A 45 17.45 -15.27 -10.20
N LEU A 46 16.50 -14.60 -9.60
CA LEU A 46 15.14 -15.15 -9.51
C LEU A 46 14.51 -15.10 -10.89
N GLN A 47 14.36 -16.25 -11.53
CA GLN A 47 13.82 -16.34 -12.87
C GLN A 47 12.52 -17.18 -12.91
N GLY A 48 11.74 -17.00 -13.95
CA GLY A 48 10.57 -17.80 -14.24
C GLY A 48 9.42 -17.63 -13.24
N GLN A 49 8.68 -18.69 -13.01
CA GLN A 49 7.47 -18.67 -12.17
C GLN A 49 7.73 -18.28 -10.71
N ALA A 50 8.87 -18.70 -10.14
CA ALA A 50 9.23 -18.35 -8.77
C ALA A 50 9.37 -16.83 -8.57
N SER A 51 9.95 -16.12 -9.54
CA SER A 51 10.05 -14.65 -9.51
C SER A 51 8.65 -14.01 -9.45
N TRP A 52 7.73 -14.44 -10.31
CA TRP A 52 6.37 -13.90 -10.36
C TRP A 52 5.61 -14.14 -9.04
N VAL A 53 5.71 -15.32 -8.45
CA VAL A 53 5.05 -15.66 -7.18
C VAL A 53 5.57 -14.77 -6.05
N ILE A 54 6.90 -14.63 -5.96
CA ILE A 54 7.53 -13.83 -4.89
C ILE A 54 7.16 -12.36 -5.03
N HIS A 55 7.27 -11.79 -6.23
CA HIS A 55 6.89 -10.38 -6.45
C HIS A 55 5.41 -10.13 -6.21
N SER A 56 4.53 -11.05 -6.62
CA SER A 56 3.09 -10.95 -6.33
C SER A 56 2.80 -10.97 -4.83
N LEU A 57 3.54 -11.76 -4.06
CA LEU A 57 3.43 -11.78 -2.60
C LEU A 57 3.84 -10.44 -1.98
N PHE A 58 4.94 -9.84 -2.44
CA PHE A 58 5.37 -8.51 -1.98
C PHE A 58 4.37 -7.42 -2.33
N VAL A 59 3.81 -7.45 -3.55
CA VAL A 59 2.75 -6.52 -3.96
C VAL A 59 1.52 -6.69 -3.08
N TRP A 60 1.09 -7.92 -2.81
CA TRP A 60 -0.04 -8.19 -1.92
C TRP A 60 0.19 -7.65 -0.50
N LEU A 61 1.34 -7.93 0.10
CA LEU A 61 1.69 -7.45 1.43
C LEU A 61 1.79 -5.92 1.49
N GLY A 62 2.39 -5.30 0.49
CA GLY A 62 2.44 -3.85 0.35
C GLY A 62 1.04 -3.23 0.25
N THR A 63 0.18 -3.80 -0.59
CA THR A 63 -1.21 -3.38 -0.73
C THR A 63 -1.98 -3.53 0.58
N THR A 64 -1.76 -4.62 1.33
CA THR A 64 -2.36 -4.84 2.65
C THR A 64 -1.93 -3.77 3.65
N ALA A 65 -0.64 -3.43 3.69
CA ALA A 65 -0.11 -2.37 4.56
C ALA A 65 -0.74 -1.01 4.24
N LEU A 66 -0.82 -0.66 2.96
CA LEU A 66 -1.43 0.57 2.48
C LEU A 66 -2.94 0.61 2.79
N SER A 67 -3.66 -0.49 2.56
CA SER A 67 -5.08 -0.60 2.87
C SER A 67 -5.37 -0.31 4.34
N LYS A 68 -4.64 -0.96 5.26
CA LYS A 68 -4.80 -0.72 6.70
C LYS A 68 -4.49 0.71 7.10
N ARG A 69 -3.51 1.33 6.44
CA ARG A 69 -3.18 2.73 6.71
C ARG A 69 -4.26 3.68 6.20
N LEU A 70 -4.80 3.45 5.01
CA LEU A 70 -5.95 4.22 4.49
C LEU A 70 -7.17 4.06 5.39
N HIS A 71 -7.44 2.86 5.88
CA HIS A 71 -8.52 2.62 6.85
C HIS A 71 -8.31 3.40 8.16
N ASP A 72 -7.07 3.59 8.60
CA ASP A 72 -6.75 4.41 9.77
C ASP A 72 -7.01 5.90 9.53
N LEU A 73 -6.89 6.34 8.28
CA LEU A 73 -7.24 7.68 7.83
C LEU A 73 -8.75 7.85 7.51
N GLY A 74 -9.58 6.82 7.74
CA GLY A 74 -11.00 6.82 7.39
C GLY A 74 -11.28 6.66 5.90
N ILE A 75 -10.28 6.29 5.11
CA ILE A 75 -10.35 6.21 3.65
C ILE A 75 -10.46 4.75 3.21
N SER A 76 -11.32 4.48 2.23
CA SER A 76 -11.50 3.14 1.67
C SER A 76 -10.26 2.66 0.89
N ALA A 77 -9.97 1.36 0.97
CA ALA A 77 -8.90 0.71 0.19
C ALA A 77 -9.07 0.85 -1.34
N TRP A 78 -10.28 1.14 -1.84
CA TRP A 78 -10.52 1.44 -3.26
C TRP A 78 -9.67 2.58 -3.80
N TRP A 79 -9.22 3.49 -2.95
CA TRP A 79 -8.31 4.55 -3.32
C TRP A 79 -6.94 4.06 -3.78
N ILE A 80 -6.52 2.85 -3.39
CA ILE A 80 -5.30 2.21 -3.91
C ILE A 80 -5.44 1.98 -5.41
N LEU A 81 -6.59 1.44 -5.85
CA LEU A 81 -6.87 1.21 -7.26
C LEU A 81 -6.90 2.53 -8.05
N TRP A 82 -7.61 3.53 -7.55
CA TRP A 82 -7.68 4.84 -8.21
C TRP A 82 -6.33 5.53 -8.27
N SER A 83 -5.52 5.42 -7.20
CA SER A 83 -4.16 5.95 -7.19
C SER A 83 -3.27 5.22 -8.20
N ALA A 84 -3.39 3.89 -8.31
CA ALA A 84 -2.65 3.12 -9.30
C ALA A 84 -2.99 3.52 -10.74
N ILE A 85 -4.29 3.70 -11.04
CA ILE A 85 -4.75 4.20 -12.34
C ILE A 85 -4.21 5.61 -12.59
N GLY A 86 -4.28 6.50 -11.60
CA GLY A 86 -3.76 7.86 -11.70
C GLY A 86 -2.25 7.89 -11.98
N VAL A 87 -1.47 7.08 -11.27
CA VAL A 87 -0.02 6.94 -11.50
C VAL A 87 0.28 6.39 -12.89
N PHE A 88 -0.50 5.41 -13.37
CA PHE A 88 -0.34 4.87 -14.72
C PHE A 88 -0.58 5.95 -15.78
N ILE A 89 -1.67 6.71 -15.67
CA ILE A 89 -1.99 7.82 -16.59
C ILE A 89 -0.89 8.88 -16.51
N TRP A 90 -0.44 9.24 -15.31
CA TRP A 90 0.63 10.20 -15.11
C TRP A 90 1.93 9.76 -15.80
N THR A 91 2.35 8.51 -15.58
CA THR A 91 3.55 7.95 -16.21
C THR A 91 3.44 7.97 -17.73
N PHE A 92 2.26 7.65 -18.27
CA PHE A 92 2.01 7.73 -19.70
C PHE A 92 2.16 9.16 -20.24
N ILE A 93 1.58 10.15 -19.55
CA ILE A 93 1.69 11.57 -19.93
C ILE A 93 3.14 12.02 -19.91
N VAL A 94 3.89 11.69 -18.85
CA VAL A 94 5.30 12.07 -18.71
C VAL A 94 6.14 11.44 -19.84
N SER A 95 5.97 10.14 -20.07
CA SER A 95 6.70 9.44 -21.14
C SER A 95 6.38 10.00 -22.52
N PHE A 96 5.10 10.30 -22.78
CA PHE A 96 4.66 10.90 -24.02
C PHE A 96 5.24 12.31 -24.23
N ALA A 97 5.25 13.13 -23.18
CA ALA A 97 5.85 14.45 -23.22
C ALA A 97 7.35 14.39 -23.53
N VAL A 98 8.08 13.45 -22.93
CA VAL A 98 9.51 13.23 -23.19
C VAL A 98 9.75 12.81 -24.65
N VAL A 99 8.94 11.89 -25.18
CA VAL A 99 9.04 11.46 -26.57
C VAL A 99 8.77 12.62 -27.54
N LEU A 100 7.77 13.45 -27.25
CA LEU A 100 7.45 14.60 -28.11
C LEU A 100 8.55 15.69 -28.11
N THR A 101 9.24 15.85 -26.97
CA THR A 101 10.26 16.93 -26.84
C THR A 101 11.66 16.48 -27.18
N LEU A 102 12.03 15.26 -26.88
CA LEU A 102 13.40 14.73 -27.02
C LEU A 102 13.53 13.59 -28.04
N GLY A 103 12.43 13.12 -28.60
CA GLY A 103 12.39 12.00 -29.53
C GLY A 103 12.37 10.62 -28.88
N PHE A 104 12.15 9.56 -29.67
CA PHE A 104 12.05 8.19 -29.19
C PHE A 104 13.37 7.66 -28.61
N GLU A 105 14.51 8.05 -29.16
CA GLU A 105 15.82 7.61 -28.68
C GLU A 105 16.09 8.04 -27.24
N ALA A 106 15.48 9.13 -26.79
CA ALA A 106 15.65 9.63 -25.43
C ALA A 106 15.05 8.72 -24.34
N VAL A 107 14.07 7.87 -24.67
CA VAL A 107 13.43 6.94 -23.74
C VAL A 107 14.05 5.54 -23.75
N GLU A 108 15.07 5.32 -24.56
CA GLU A 108 15.84 4.08 -24.50
C GLU A 108 16.58 3.92 -23.16
N PRO A 109 16.89 2.68 -22.74
CA PRO A 109 17.63 2.43 -21.51
C PRO A 109 18.94 3.21 -21.46
N GLY A 110 19.08 4.10 -20.47
CA GLY A 110 20.23 5.00 -20.32
C GLY A 110 20.13 6.33 -21.08
N GLY A 111 19.08 6.55 -21.84
CA GLY A 111 18.83 7.83 -22.53
C GLY A 111 18.49 8.96 -21.54
N THR A 112 18.82 10.20 -21.92
CA THR A 112 18.58 11.39 -21.10
C THR A 112 17.10 11.56 -20.73
N GLY A 113 16.19 11.25 -21.65
CA GLY A 113 14.76 11.32 -21.44
C GLY A 113 14.28 10.33 -20.36
N MET A 114 14.84 9.10 -20.35
CA MET A 114 14.54 8.13 -19.31
C MET A 114 15.03 8.58 -17.94
N MET A 115 16.20 9.21 -17.85
CA MET A 115 16.74 9.75 -16.59
C MET A 115 15.85 10.87 -16.01
N ILE A 116 15.15 11.62 -16.84
CA ILE A 116 14.18 12.65 -16.43
C ILE A 116 12.82 12.03 -16.16
N ALA A 117 12.32 11.19 -17.07
CA ALA A 117 10.97 10.60 -16.97
C ALA A 117 10.80 9.73 -15.72
N MET A 118 11.82 8.96 -15.36
CA MET A 118 11.76 8.04 -14.24
C MET A 118 11.48 8.76 -12.90
N PRO A 119 12.29 9.72 -12.41
CA PRO A 119 12.01 10.41 -11.17
C PRO A 119 10.70 11.22 -11.20
N VAL A 120 10.35 11.83 -12.33
CA VAL A 120 9.09 12.57 -12.48
C VAL A 120 7.89 11.63 -12.42
N SER A 121 7.99 10.43 -13.00
CA SER A 121 6.93 9.41 -12.93
C SER A 121 6.74 8.87 -11.50
N PHE A 122 7.80 8.79 -10.72
CA PHE A 122 7.72 8.34 -9.31
C PHE A 122 7.28 9.44 -8.33
N ALA A 123 7.29 10.71 -8.72
CA ALA A 123 6.95 11.82 -7.84
C ALA A 123 5.56 11.69 -7.16
N PRO A 124 4.46 11.29 -7.83
CA PRO A 124 3.18 11.08 -7.18
C PRO A 124 3.20 9.96 -6.13
N ILE A 125 3.91 8.87 -6.41
CA ILE A 125 4.05 7.74 -5.47
C ILE A 125 4.80 8.22 -4.22
N LEU A 126 5.89 8.95 -4.40
CA LEU A 126 6.66 9.52 -3.30
C LEU A 126 5.81 10.48 -2.46
N ALA A 127 5.07 11.37 -3.12
CA ALA A 127 4.18 12.33 -2.44
C ALA A 127 3.09 11.62 -1.63
N LEU A 128 2.43 10.60 -2.18
CA LEU A 128 1.43 9.78 -1.48
C LEU A 128 2.06 9.03 -0.30
N THR A 129 3.25 8.48 -0.47
CA THR A 129 3.96 7.76 0.60
C THR A 129 4.30 8.72 1.75
N ILE A 130 4.87 9.88 1.45
CA ILE A 130 5.17 10.90 2.43
C ILE A 130 3.88 11.34 3.17
N TRP A 131 2.84 11.65 2.43
CA TRP A 131 1.55 12.04 3.01
C TRP A 131 1.02 10.98 3.97
N MET A 132 1.01 9.69 3.60
CA MET A 132 0.55 8.61 4.47
C MET A 132 1.39 8.46 5.76
N HIS A 133 2.67 8.79 5.72
CA HIS A 133 3.52 8.75 6.91
C HIS A 133 3.25 9.92 7.86
N PHE A 134 2.89 11.08 7.35
CA PHE A 134 2.67 12.29 8.17
C PHE A 134 1.20 12.55 8.50
N ALA A 135 0.24 12.06 7.72
CA ALA A 135 -1.17 12.24 7.99
C ALA A 135 -1.54 11.72 9.39
N LEU A 136 -2.39 12.44 10.11
CA LEU A 136 -2.94 11.98 11.39
C LEU A 136 -4.02 10.92 11.13
N GLY A 137 -3.94 9.78 11.82
CA GLY A 137 -5.01 8.79 11.81
C GLY A 137 -6.25 9.29 12.54
N ASP A 138 -7.37 8.63 12.28
CA ASP A 138 -8.62 8.90 12.97
C ASP A 138 -8.51 8.51 14.45
N GLU A 139 -8.74 9.45 15.35
CA GLU A 139 -8.65 9.25 16.80
C GLU A 139 -9.78 8.41 17.37
N ASN A 140 -10.84 8.24 16.61
CA ASN A 140 -12.02 7.47 17.01
C ASN A 140 -12.10 6.13 16.29
N SER A 141 -12.91 5.23 16.82
CA SER A 141 -13.32 4.01 16.11
C SER A 141 -14.11 4.40 14.87
N ASN A 142 -13.74 3.85 13.72
CA ASN A 142 -14.43 4.10 12.46
C ASN A 142 -15.02 2.80 11.87
N MET A 143 -15.56 2.88 10.66
CA MET A 143 -16.18 1.74 9.99
C MET A 143 -15.23 0.56 9.75
N PHE A 144 -13.91 0.79 9.74
CA PHE A 144 -12.89 -0.23 9.50
C PHE A 144 -12.39 -0.92 10.77
N GLY A 145 -12.65 -0.35 11.94
CA GLY A 145 -12.29 -0.96 13.22
C GLY A 145 -12.00 0.02 14.34
N PRO A 146 -11.62 -0.52 15.51
CA PRO A 146 -11.21 0.29 16.64
C PRO A 146 -9.89 0.99 16.39
N VAL A 147 -9.57 1.97 17.22
CA VAL A 147 -8.28 2.68 17.17
C VAL A 147 -7.12 1.67 17.36
N PRO A 148 -6.07 1.73 16.54
CA PRO A 148 -4.89 0.89 16.71
C PRO A 148 -4.24 1.12 18.07
N GLY A 149 -3.96 0.03 18.79
CA GLY A 149 -3.28 0.06 20.09
C GLY A 149 -1.77 0.30 19.97
N GLU A 150 -1.04 -0.01 21.07
CA GLU A 150 0.41 0.15 21.16
C GLU A 150 1.21 -0.62 20.11
N THR A 151 0.68 -1.75 19.63
CA THR A 151 1.27 -2.56 18.55
C THR A 151 1.21 -1.88 17.18
N GLY A 152 0.42 -0.83 17.05
CA GLY A 152 0.21 -0.12 15.79
C GLY A 152 -0.88 -0.72 14.89
N PHE A 153 -1.58 -1.77 15.33
CA PHE A 153 -2.60 -2.49 14.56
C PHE A 153 -3.90 -2.64 15.33
N SER A 154 -5.03 -2.69 14.61
CA SER A 154 -6.32 -3.09 15.15
C SER A 154 -6.95 -4.19 14.30
N LYS A 155 -7.80 -5.00 14.92
CA LYS A 155 -8.60 -6.02 14.22
C LYS A 155 -9.75 -5.39 13.47
N PRO A 156 -10.22 -6.03 12.37
CA PRO A 156 -11.46 -5.61 11.72
C PRO A 156 -12.62 -5.61 12.70
N ARG A 157 -13.57 -4.72 12.50
CA ARG A 157 -14.85 -4.79 13.23
C ARG A 157 -15.56 -6.09 12.82
N PRO A 158 -16.02 -6.91 13.78
CA PRO A 158 -16.89 -8.03 13.45
C PRO A 158 -18.08 -7.54 12.64
N SER A 159 -18.43 -8.21 11.55
CA SER A 159 -19.68 -7.94 10.83
C SER A 159 -20.82 -8.08 11.82
N ALA A 160 -21.70 -7.09 11.91
CA ALA A 160 -22.90 -7.19 12.73
C ALA A 160 -23.66 -8.45 12.32
N PRO A 161 -24.14 -9.27 13.28
CA PRO A 161 -24.93 -10.44 12.94
C PRO A 161 -26.14 -9.98 12.10
N ALA A 162 -26.33 -10.64 10.96
CA ALA A 162 -27.44 -10.39 10.06
C ALA A 162 -28.74 -10.68 10.84
N GLY A 163 -29.37 -9.67 11.43
CA GLY A 163 -30.56 -9.84 12.25
C GLY A 163 -30.87 -8.71 13.25
N GLN A 164 -29.94 -7.78 13.46
CA GLN A 164 -30.19 -6.66 14.41
C GLN A 164 -30.70 -5.36 13.77
N THR A 165 -31.24 -5.43 12.58
CA THR A 165 -31.96 -4.29 11.99
C THR A 165 -33.43 -4.38 12.30
N SER A 166 -33.89 -4.08 13.51
CA SER A 166 -35.23 -3.52 13.72
C SER A 166 -35.69 -3.57 15.18
N ASN A 167 -35.16 -2.79 16.08
CA ASN A 167 -35.89 -2.47 17.30
C ASN A 167 -35.59 -1.04 17.80
N MET A 168 -35.43 -0.10 16.88
CA MET A 168 -35.29 1.32 17.23
C MET A 168 -36.46 2.19 16.74
N ALA A 169 -37.63 1.58 16.54
CA ALA A 169 -38.78 2.34 16.06
C ALA A 169 -40.04 2.00 16.90
N THR A 170 -39.99 2.11 18.22
CA THR A 170 -41.19 2.23 19.04
C THR A 170 -40.84 2.68 20.47
N VAL A 171 -40.38 3.92 20.63
CA VAL A 171 -40.59 4.66 21.90
C VAL A 171 -40.80 6.13 21.53
N SER A 172 -42.02 6.46 21.14
CA SER A 172 -42.56 7.80 21.18
C SER A 172 -44.08 7.70 21.34
N SER A 173 -44.52 7.65 22.54
CA SER A 173 -45.90 8.03 22.92
C SER A 173 -45.83 8.68 24.28
#